data_2f358d79ff73297322364641127fbb16
#
_entry.id   2f358d79ff73297322364641127fbb16
#
_cell.length_a   1.000
_cell.length_b   1.000
_cell.length_c   1.000
_cell.angle_alpha   90.00
_cell.angle_beta   90.00
_cell.angle_gamma   90.00
#
_symmetry.space_group_name_H-M   'P 1'
#
loop_
_entity.id
_entity.type
_entity.pdbx_description
1 polymer ?
#
loop_
_entity_poly.entity_id
_entity_poly.type
_entity_poly.pdbx_seq_one_letter_code
_entity_poly.pdbx_strand_id
1 'polypeptide(L)'
;MIIKDGQKPFDIAPKELVKQRIELAKRFGNGISIPAPSADAFGVFDVKKSLLLEEKLTPHPLSTYQSKLTIKNEIGNGIPLFYIFCNDPVYKSLKSSREVVRKLKWPIFELNAGHDAMLTHPKETLNLLMKICN
;
A
#
# COMPACT_ATOMS: atom_id res chain seq x y z
N MET A 1 -4.03 -0.74 2.17
CA MET A 1 -4.78 -2.00 2.34
C MET A 1 -6.05 -1.69 3.12
N ILE A 2 -7.21 -2.17 2.66
CA ILE A 2 -8.51 -1.92 3.33
C ILE A 2 -8.83 -3.14 4.17
N ILE A 3 -8.95 -2.94 5.48
CA ILE A 3 -9.10 -3.99 6.50
C ILE A 3 -10.37 -3.71 7.29
N LYS A 4 -11.12 -4.74 7.63
CA LYS A 4 -12.33 -4.65 8.44
C LYS A 4 -12.01 -4.79 9.94
N ASP A 5 -12.95 -4.38 10.77
CA ASP A 5 -12.86 -4.61 12.21
C ASP A 5 -12.59 -6.08 12.55
N GLY A 6 -11.72 -6.31 13.53
CA GLY A 6 -11.29 -7.62 13.97
C GLY A 6 -10.32 -8.36 13.04
N GLN A 7 -10.06 -7.87 11.82
CA GLN A 7 -9.11 -8.48 10.89
C GLN A 7 -7.67 -8.02 11.14
N LYS A 8 -6.73 -8.87 10.74
CA LYS A 8 -5.30 -8.55 10.62
C LYS A 8 -4.96 -8.33 9.15
N PRO A 9 -3.96 -7.53 8.80
CA PRO A 9 -3.44 -7.44 7.43
C PRO A 9 -3.08 -8.79 6.82
N PHE A 10 -2.53 -9.71 7.61
CA PHE A 10 -2.20 -11.06 7.15
C PHE A 10 -3.41 -11.96 6.85
N ASP A 11 -4.59 -11.67 7.39
CA ASP A 11 -5.80 -12.46 7.09
C ASP A 11 -6.28 -12.26 5.65
N ILE A 12 -5.98 -11.11 5.04
CA ILE A 12 -6.41 -10.75 3.68
C ILE A 12 -5.28 -10.77 2.65
N ALA A 13 -4.06 -11.06 3.08
CA ALA A 13 -2.91 -11.20 2.19
C ALA A 13 -2.82 -12.62 1.60
N PRO A 14 -2.27 -12.79 0.39
CA PRO A 14 -1.97 -14.11 -0.15
C PRO A 14 -1.06 -14.90 0.80
N LYS A 15 -1.39 -16.19 1.01
CA LYS A 15 -0.65 -17.05 1.97
C LYS A 15 0.86 -17.09 1.70
N GLU A 16 1.27 -17.12 0.45
CA GLU A 16 2.69 -17.13 0.08
C GLU A 16 3.40 -15.83 0.44
N LEU A 17 2.72 -14.69 0.28
CA LEU A 17 3.25 -13.39 0.71
C LEU A 17 3.41 -13.33 2.23
N VAL A 18 2.46 -13.89 2.99
CA VAL A 18 2.54 -13.97 4.46
C VAL A 18 3.75 -14.79 4.88
N LYS A 19 3.93 -16.00 4.30
CA LYS A 19 5.10 -16.87 4.58
C LYS A 19 6.40 -16.13 4.26
N GLN A 20 6.50 -15.52 3.09
CA GLN A 20 7.68 -14.77 2.67
C GLN A 20 8.02 -13.65 3.65
N ARG A 21 7.04 -12.86 4.09
CA ARG A 21 7.26 -11.75 5.03
C ARG A 21 7.72 -12.24 6.40
N ILE A 22 7.13 -13.32 6.91
CA ILE A 22 7.55 -13.93 8.18
C ILE A 22 8.99 -14.45 8.08
N GLU A 23 9.34 -15.10 6.97
CA GLU A 23 10.69 -15.59 6.75
C GLU A 23 11.71 -14.45 6.63
N LEU A 24 11.40 -13.41 5.88
CA LEU A 24 12.25 -12.21 5.80
C LEU A 24 12.46 -11.56 7.17
N ALA A 25 11.39 -11.46 7.97
CA ALA A 25 11.51 -10.93 9.33
C ALA A 25 12.41 -11.79 10.21
N LYS A 26 12.31 -13.11 10.13
CA LYS A 26 13.21 -14.03 10.89
C LYS A 26 14.67 -13.87 10.46
N ARG A 27 14.94 -13.83 9.16
CA ARG A 27 16.31 -13.84 8.63
C ARG A 27 17.04 -12.51 8.76
N PHE A 28 16.32 -11.39 8.57
CA PHE A 28 16.93 -10.07 8.45
C PHE A 28 16.41 -9.02 9.43
N GLY A 29 15.38 -9.33 10.19
CA GLY A 29 14.72 -8.39 11.11
C GLY A 29 14.57 -8.92 12.54
N ASN A 30 15.36 -9.91 12.94
CA ASN A 30 15.34 -10.52 14.27
C ASN A 30 13.94 -11.01 14.71
N GLY A 31 13.09 -11.36 13.77
CA GLY A 31 11.69 -11.74 14.01
C GLY A 31 10.75 -10.57 14.37
N ILE A 32 11.25 -9.35 14.39
CA ILE A 32 10.54 -8.15 14.87
C ILE A 32 10.07 -7.27 13.70
N SER A 33 10.89 -7.14 12.65
CA SER A 33 10.64 -6.26 11.54
C SER A 33 10.83 -6.96 10.19
N ILE A 34 10.11 -6.50 9.18
CA ILE A 34 10.25 -6.91 7.79
C ILE A 34 11.18 -5.90 7.12
N PRO A 35 12.27 -6.31 6.47
CA PRO A 35 13.12 -5.39 5.72
C PRO A 35 12.33 -4.62 4.67
N ALA A 36 12.74 -3.40 4.39
CA ALA A 36 12.15 -2.61 3.33
C ALA A 36 12.30 -3.34 1.98
N PRO A 37 11.29 -3.36 1.13
CA PRO A 37 11.42 -3.88 -0.22
C PRO A 37 12.26 -2.93 -1.07
N SER A 38 12.79 -3.42 -2.18
CA SER A 38 13.50 -2.61 -3.16
C SER A 38 12.59 -1.62 -3.88
N ALA A 39 13.15 -0.57 -4.46
CA ALA A 39 12.40 0.51 -5.10
C ALA A 39 11.55 0.02 -6.30
N ASP A 40 12.04 -0.97 -7.05
CA ASP A 40 11.32 -1.58 -8.17
C ASP A 40 10.01 -2.27 -7.74
N ALA A 41 9.95 -2.80 -6.52
CA ALA A 41 8.72 -3.37 -5.97
C ALA A 41 7.57 -2.35 -5.89
N PHE A 42 7.89 -1.06 -5.81
CA PHE A 42 6.93 0.05 -5.82
C PHE A 42 6.74 0.69 -7.20
N GLY A 43 7.43 0.19 -8.23
CA GLY A 43 7.39 0.74 -9.58
C GLY A 43 8.28 1.97 -9.76
N VAL A 44 9.35 2.08 -8.99
CA VAL A 44 10.35 3.15 -9.10
C VAL A 44 11.59 2.59 -9.79
N PHE A 45 11.80 2.97 -11.05
CA PHE A 45 12.89 2.46 -11.90
C PHE A 45 13.96 3.52 -12.23
N ASP A 46 13.67 4.80 -12.02
CA ASP A 46 14.65 5.87 -12.16
C ASP A 46 15.72 5.74 -11.08
N VAL A 47 17.00 5.71 -11.48
CA VAL A 47 18.13 5.43 -10.58
C VAL A 47 18.20 6.43 -9.42
N LYS A 48 18.03 7.73 -9.69
CA LYS A 48 18.12 8.76 -8.64
C LYS A 48 16.97 8.66 -7.64
N LYS A 49 15.76 8.40 -8.16
CA LYS A 49 14.56 8.23 -7.32
C LYS A 49 14.63 6.93 -6.53
N SER A 50 15.18 5.85 -7.10
CA SER A 50 15.39 4.58 -6.41
C SER A 50 16.35 4.74 -5.23
N LEU A 51 17.50 5.38 -5.45
CA LEU A 51 18.47 5.65 -4.38
C LEU A 51 17.86 6.52 -3.27
N LEU A 52 17.13 7.56 -3.63
CA LEU A 52 16.43 8.42 -2.66
C LEU A 52 15.39 7.63 -1.85
N LEU A 53 14.61 6.76 -2.51
CA LEU A 53 13.60 5.95 -1.86
C LEU A 53 14.23 4.96 -0.89
N GLU A 54 15.26 4.23 -1.34
CA GLU A 54 15.96 3.23 -0.53
C GLU A 54 16.67 3.84 0.68
N GLU A 55 17.21 5.06 0.55
CA GLU A 55 17.76 5.80 1.69
C GLU A 55 16.69 6.12 2.77
N LYS A 56 15.44 6.37 2.35
CA LYS A 56 14.36 6.79 3.26
C LYS A 56 13.53 5.63 3.79
N LEU A 57 13.52 4.50 3.10
CA LEU A 57 12.77 3.33 3.54
C LEU A 57 13.34 2.74 4.82
N THR A 58 12.48 2.39 5.75
CA THR A 58 12.82 1.72 6.99
C THR A 58 12.16 0.35 7.10
N PRO A 59 12.74 -0.60 7.85
CA PRO A 59 12.08 -1.86 8.14
C PRO A 59 10.71 -1.65 8.78
N HIS A 60 9.73 -2.44 8.38
CA HIS A 60 8.36 -2.33 8.88
C HIS A 60 8.11 -3.31 10.03
N PRO A 61 7.54 -2.87 11.18
CA PRO A 61 7.26 -3.78 12.29
C PRO A 61 6.35 -4.93 11.89
N LEU A 62 6.77 -6.17 12.13
CA LEU A 62 5.99 -7.38 11.79
C LEU A 62 4.66 -7.41 12.54
N SER A 63 4.63 -6.93 13.77
CA SER A 63 3.43 -6.89 14.62
C SER A 63 2.26 -6.14 13.97
N THR A 64 2.50 -5.11 13.18
CA THR A 64 1.44 -4.36 12.48
C THR A 64 0.65 -5.21 11.49
N TYR A 65 1.27 -6.26 10.93
CA TYR A 65 0.61 -7.23 10.07
C TYR A 65 -0.09 -8.35 10.84
N GLN A 66 0.31 -8.58 12.08
CA GLN A 66 -0.19 -9.67 12.93
C GLN A 66 -1.25 -9.23 13.93
N SER A 67 -1.33 -7.94 14.23
CA SER A 67 -2.29 -7.40 15.19
C SER A 67 -3.66 -7.22 14.55
N LYS A 68 -4.71 -7.53 15.32
CA LYS A 68 -6.09 -7.25 14.93
C LYS A 68 -6.34 -5.75 14.99
N LEU A 69 -7.02 -5.25 13.99
CA LEU A 69 -7.49 -3.87 13.97
C LEU A 69 -8.79 -3.77 14.76
N THR A 70 -8.92 -2.77 15.62
CA THR A 70 -10.18 -2.43 16.30
C THR A 70 -10.70 -1.13 15.72
N ILE A 71 -11.81 -1.19 14.99
CA ILE A 71 -12.46 -0.04 14.35
C ILE A 71 -13.82 0.18 15.03
N LYS A 72 -14.03 1.36 15.59
CA LYS A 72 -15.29 1.72 16.24
C LYS A 72 -16.33 2.31 15.28
N ASN A 73 -15.87 2.92 14.20
CA ASN A 73 -16.71 3.64 13.24
C ASN A 73 -16.63 2.96 11.86
N GLU A 74 -17.58 3.28 10.99
CA GLU A 74 -17.51 2.88 9.59
C GLU A 74 -16.30 3.48 8.89
N ILE A 75 -15.84 2.81 7.83
CA ILE A 75 -14.71 3.29 7.03
C ILE A 75 -15.03 4.68 6.49
N GLY A 76 -14.13 5.64 6.74
CA GLY A 76 -14.30 7.04 6.36
C GLY A 76 -15.02 7.90 7.38
N ASN A 77 -15.77 7.31 8.33
CA ASN A 77 -16.44 8.05 9.42
C ASN A 77 -17.18 9.31 8.94
N GLY A 78 -17.95 9.18 7.87
CA GLY A 78 -18.69 10.29 7.25
C GLY A 78 -17.92 11.17 6.27
N ILE A 79 -16.62 10.93 6.09
CA ILE A 79 -15.78 11.65 5.11
C ILE A 79 -15.90 10.96 3.73
N PRO A 80 -16.09 11.72 2.63
CA PRO A 80 -16.09 11.16 1.29
C PRO A 80 -14.80 10.41 1.00
N LEU A 81 -14.92 9.21 0.42
CA LEU A 81 -13.81 8.33 0.14
C LEU A 81 -13.61 8.18 -1.37
N PHE A 82 -12.36 8.26 -1.80
CA PHE A 82 -11.94 8.08 -3.17
C PHE A 82 -10.79 7.08 -3.22
N TYR A 83 -10.61 6.42 -4.37
CA TYR A 83 -9.50 5.51 -4.58
C TYR A 83 -8.73 5.89 -5.83
N ILE A 84 -7.43 6.14 -5.70
CA ILE A 84 -6.55 6.32 -6.84
C ILE A 84 -5.89 4.98 -7.17
N PHE A 85 -6.16 4.49 -8.37
CA PHE A 85 -5.58 3.27 -8.90
C PHE A 85 -4.36 3.57 -9.75
N CYS A 86 -3.16 3.33 -9.20
CA CYS A 86 -1.92 3.35 -9.94
C CYS A 86 -1.81 2.05 -10.74
N ASN A 87 -1.75 2.16 -12.08
CA ASN A 87 -1.93 1.02 -12.98
C ASN A 87 -0.68 0.62 -13.78
N ASP A 88 0.44 1.37 -13.67
CA ASP A 88 1.67 1.09 -14.41
C ASP A 88 2.96 1.34 -13.59
N PRO A 89 3.57 0.26 -13.07
CA PRO A 89 3.06 -1.12 -12.94
C PRO A 89 2.03 -1.25 -11.81
N VAL A 90 1.15 -2.22 -11.98
CA VAL A 90 0.16 -2.54 -10.95
C VAL A 90 0.81 -3.14 -9.71
N TYR A 91 0.64 -2.52 -8.55
CA TYR A 91 1.08 -3.09 -7.28
C TYR A 91 0.15 -4.23 -6.82
N LYS A 92 0.60 -5.47 -7.02
CA LYS A 92 -0.21 -6.69 -6.85
C LYS A 92 -0.75 -6.88 -5.42
N SER A 93 0.00 -6.42 -4.41
CA SER A 93 -0.39 -6.55 -2.99
C SER A 93 -1.69 -5.82 -2.62
N LEU A 94 -2.19 -4.91 -3.46
CA LEU A 94 -3.44 -4.17 -3.25
C LEU A 94 -4.64 -4.76 -4.01
N LYS A 95 -4.52 -5.95 -4.60
CA LYS A 95 -5.63 -6.58 -5.35
C LYS A 95 -6.91 -6.69 -4.52
N SER A 96 -6.80 -7.20 -3.28
CA SER A 96 -7.95 -7.32 -2.38
C SER A 96 -8.59 -5.97 -2.04
N SER A 97 -7.79 -4.91 -1.85
CA SER A 97 -8.30 -3.57 -1.59
C SER A 97 -9.09 -3.02 -2.77
N ARG A 98 -8.63 -3.25 -4.01
CA ARG A 98 -9.36 -2.85 -5.22
C ARG A 98 -10.70 -3.55 -5.37
N GLU A 99 -10.76 -4.83 -5.00
CA GLU A 99 -12.02 -5.59 -5.01
C GLU A 99 -13.01 -5.03 -3.98
N VAL A 100 -12.53 -4.65 -2.78
CA VAL A 100 -13.36 -4.02 -1.74
C VAL A 100 -13.88 -2.66 -2.22
N VAL A 101 -13.02 -1.81 -2.77
CA VAL A 101 -13.40 -0.49 -3.31
C VAL A 101 -14.49 -0.60 -4.36
N ARG A 102 -14.36 -1.53 -5.30
CA ARG A 102 -15.38 -1.78 -6.33
C ARG A 102 -16.71 -2.24 -5.73
N LYS A 103 -16.68 -3.14 -4.73
CA LYS A 103 -17.89 -3.61 -4.03
C LYS A 103 -18.58 -2.49 -3.26
N LEU A 104 -17.80 -1.60 -2.64
CA LEU A 104 -18.30 -0.44 -1.90
C LEU A 104 -18.68 0.73 -2.82
N LYS A 105 -18.46 0.61 -4.14
CA LYS A 105 -18.78 1.62 -5.15
C LYS A 105 -18.12 2.98 -4.88
N TRP A 106 -16.92 2.99 -4.29
CA TRP A 106 -16.18 4.25 -4.14
C TRP A 106 -15.78 4.78 -5.51
N PRO A 107 -15.76 6.10 -5.72
CA PRO A 107 -15.19 6.68 -6.92
C PRO A 107 -13.74 6.24 -7.10
N ILE A 108 -13.41 5.76 -8.31
CA ILE A 108 -12.07 5.30 -8.65
C ILE A 108 -11.51 6.23 -9.72
N PHE A 109 -10.33 6.75 -9.46
CA PHE A 109 -9.53 7.50 -10.42
C PHE A 109 -8.30 6.68 -10.80
N GLU A 110 -7.91 6.74 -12.06
CA GLU A 110 -6.73 6.03 -12.55
C GLU A 110 -5.56 6.98 -12.76
N LEU A 111 -4.37 6.52 -12.41
CA LEU A 111 -3.13 7.20 -12.65
C LEU A 111 -2.14 6.23 -13.31
N ASN A 112 -1.60 6.63 -14.47
CA ASN A 112 -0.61 5.83 -15.19
C ASN A 112 0.77 6.00 -14.54
N ALA A 113 0.95 5.32 -13.42
CA ALA A 113 2.14 5.37 -12.58
C ALA A 113 2.23 4.12 -11.71
N GLY A 114 3.41 3.85 -11.14
CA GLY A 114 3.62 2.86 -10.10
C GLY A 114 3.03 3.27 -8.76
N HIS A 115 3.21 2.42 -7.75
CA HIS A 115 2.62 2.62 -6.42
C HIS A 115 3.08 3.92 -5.76
N ASP A 116 4.35 4.28 -5.93
CA ASP A 116 4.93 5.52 -5.41
C ASP A 116 4.81 6.67 -6.42
N ALA A 117 3.59 6.90 -6.89
CA ALA A 117 3.27 7.94 -7.86
C ALA A 117 3.68 9.36 -7.40
N MET A 118 3.59 9.64 -6.11
CA MET A 118 4.02 10.92 -5.54
C MET A 118 5.51 11.20 -5.77
N LEU A 119 6.33 10.15 -5.88
CA LEU A 119 7.77 10.26 -6.18
C LEU A 119 8.03 10.24 -7.69
N THR A 120 7.34 9.38 -8.44
CA THR A 120 7.62 9.16 -9.87
C THR A 120 6.89 10.17 -10.76
N HIS A 121 5.64 10.52 -10.42
CA HIS A 121 4.73 11.38 -11.19
C HIS A 121 4.08 12.46 -10.30
N PRO A 122 4.88 13.35 -9.64
CA PRO A 122 4.36 14.29 -8.64
C PRO A 122 3.36 15.30 -9.22
N LYS A 123 3.57 15.77 -10.45
CA LYS A 123 2.67 16.75 -11.09
C LYS A 123 1.31 16.13 -11.40
N GLU A 124 1.30 14.95 -11.99
CA GLU A 124 0.09 14.20 -12.33
C GLU A 124 -0.69 13.82 -11.07
N THR A 125 0.02 13.39 -10.03
CA THR A 125 -0.55 13.10 -8.72
C THR A 125 -1.20 14.33 -8.10
N LEU A 126 -0.50 15.47 -8.10
CA LEU A 126 -1.03 16.73 -7.59
C LEU A 126 -2.28 17.18 -8.36
N ASN A 127 -2.22 17.18 -9.70
CA ASN A 127 -3.34 17.57 -10.54
C ASN A 127 -4.58 16.71 -10.28
N LEU A 128 -4.37 15.41 -10.10
CA LEU A 128 -5.47 14.48 -9.78
C LEU A 128 -6.06 14.77 -8.39
N LEU A 129 -5.23 14.98 -7.37
CA LEU A 129 -5.68 15.33 -6.03
C LEU A 129 -6.48 16.65 -6.02
N MET A 130 -6.00 17.69 -6.71
CA MET A 130 -6.73 18.96 -6.84
C MET A 130 -8.09 18.77 -7.51
N LYS A 131 -8.19 17.91 -8.54
CA LYS A 131 -9.45 17.59 -9.20
C LYS A 131 -10.44 16.85 -8.30
N ILE A 132 -9.94 16.02 -7.37
CA ILE A 132 -10.78 15.25 -6.44
C ILE A 132 -11.29 16.12 -5.30
N CYS A 133 -10.49 17.10 -4.85
CA CYS A 133 -10.80 17.93 -3.68
C CYS A 133 -11.61 19.21 -4.02
N ASN A 134 -11.75 19.56 -5.30
CA ASN A 134 -12.58 20.67 -5.77
C ASN A 134 -13.94 20.17 -6.26
#